data_0d802307704b1a04a591535fb93475ec
#
_entry.id   0d802307704b1a04a591535fb93475ec
#
_cell.length_a   1.000
_cell.length_b   1.000
_cell.length_c   1.000
_cell.angle_alpha   90.00
_cell.angle_beta   90.00
_cell.angle_gamma   90.00
#
_symmetry.space_group_name_H-M   'P 1'
#
loop_
_entity.id
_entity.type
_entity.pdbx_description
1 polymer ?
#
loop_
_entity_poly.entity_id
_entity_poly.type
_entity_poly.pdbx_seq_one_letter_code
_entity_poly.pdbx_strand_id
1 'polypeptide(L)'
;MENKKVKLNNGMEMPLIGLGSSRISNIVEVVSNSIKDGLRLIDTAFYYKNEEEVGKGIKVALDNGYCRREDLFVIGKLWIEHKDDPEKAIKDTLQKLGLEYLDMYLDHWPSGNNYTKEGVVKRVSVFESWPKMEALVDKKLTKSIGCSNYNVQSLFNLLSFCRIKPVANEVEFHPYYCQEELKKFCDLENIILIAYYPLAKGNGAKNYIKEHNGEMDIFKEKVILDLVEKYKKTPGQIILNWEVAQNIVTIPGTSNKDRMKENLGAYDFKMSEADIKSLNHWGKKMKLDRKSTRLNSSH
;
A
#
# COMPACT_ATOMS: atom_id res chain seq x y z
N MET A 1 11.48 -1.49 19.34
CA MET A 1 11.63 -2.39 18.16
C MET A 1 12.24 -1.58 17.02
N GLU A 2 13.27 -2.10 16.39
CA GLU A 2 13.84 -1.46 15.20
C GLU A 2 12.97 -1.80 13.99
N ASN A 3 12.44 -0.78 13.31
CA ASN A 3 11.65 -0.98 12.10
C ASN A 3 12.56 -1.54 10.99
N LYS A 4 12.32 -2.78 10.59
CA LYS A 4 12.99 -3.33 9.42
C LYS A 4 12.57 -2.53 8.20
N LYS A 5 13.55 -2.21 7.34
CA LYS A 5 13.37 -1.38 6.16
C LYS A 5 13.79 -2.14 4.91
N VAL A 6 13.23 -1.76 3.78
CA VAL A 6 13.66 -2.17 2.45
C VAL A 6 14.26 -0.99 1.70
N LYS A 7 15.33 -1.25 0.95
CA LYS A 7 15.98 -0.25 0.12
C LYS A 7 15.25 -0.14 -1.22
N LEU A 8 14.85 1.07 -1.58
CA LEU A 8 14.23 1.40 -2.87
C LEU A 8 15.29 1.57 -3.96
N ASN A 9 14.88 1.50 -5.23
CA ASN A 9 15.80 1.65 -6.38
C ASN A 9 16.44 3.04 -6.49
N ASN A 10 15.91 4.05 -5.81
CA ASN A 10 16.48 5.40 -5.71
C ASN A 10 17.39 5.60 -4.48
N GLY A 11 17.65 4.54 -3.72
CA GLY A 11 18.53 4.55 -2.55
C GLY A 11 17.84 4.90 -1.22
N MET A 12 16.59 5.37 -1.23
CA MET A 12 15.82 5.60 0.01
C MET A 12 15.49 4.28 0.72
N GLU A 13 15.23 4.37 2.01
CA GLU A 13 14.76 3.24 2.83
C GLU A 13 13.31 3.45 3.25
N MET A 14 12.49 2.40 3.11
CA MET A 14 11.08 2.39 3.47
C MET A 14 10.81 1.32 4.53
N PRO A 15 10.07 1.63 5.62
CA PRO A 15 9.67 0.62 6.60
C PRO A 15 8.83 -0.48 5.94
N LEU A 16 9.02 -1.74 6.37
CA LEU A 16 8.32 -2.90 5.80
C LEU A 16 6.89 -3.07 6.33
N ILE A 17 6.54 -2.46 7.48
CA ILE A 17 5.17 -2.47 8.02
C ILE A 17 4.69 -1.03 8.19
N GLY A 18 3.51 -0.74 7.64
CA GLY A 18 2.84 0.54 7.71
C GLY A 18 1.39 0.46 8.16
N LEU A 19 0.73 1.61 8.19
CA LEU A 19 -0.70 1.76 8.41
C LEU A 19 -1.38 2.19 7.11
N GLY A 20 -2.30 1.39 6.60
CA GLY A 20 -3.24 1.79 5.56
C GLY A 20 -4.43 2.54 6.17
N SER A 21 -4.65 3.79 5.78
CA SER A 21 -5.65 4.68 6.38
C SER A 21 -7.06 4.53 5.83
N SER A 22 -7.27 3.70 4.81
CA SER A 22 -8.56 3.57 4.14
C SER A 22 -9.68 3.09 5.07
N ARG A 23 -10.81 3.82 5.12
CA ARG A 23 -12.04 3.44 5.84
C ARG A 23 -11.89 3.26 7.35
N ILE A 24 -11.00 3.99 7.98
CA ILE A 24 -10.83 4.04 9.43
C ILE A 24 -11.60 5.25 9.97
N SER A 25 -12.55 5.04 10.88
CA SER A 25 -13.44 6.10 11.40
C SER A 25 -12.76 7.01 12.42
N ASN A 26 -11.83 6.49 13.22
CA ASN A 26 -11.11 7.23 14.27
C ASN A 26 -9.64 7.45 13.88
N ILE A 27 -9.40 7.84 12.64
CA ILE A 27 -8.06 7.83 12.03
C ILE A 27 -7.07 8.76 12.74
N VAL A 28 -7.50 9.90 13.28
CA VAL A 28 -6.65 10.83 14.04
C VAL A 28 -5.96 10.11 15.21
N GLU A 29 -6.77 9.42 16.03
CA GLU A 29 -6.27 8.67 17.18
C GLU A 29 -5.40 7.48 16.75
N VAL A 30 -5.85 6.74 15.71
CA VAL A 30 -5.14 5.57 15.20
C VAL A 30 -3.76 5.97 14.68
N VAL A 31 -3.64 7.02 13.87
CA VAL A 31 -2.36 7.51 13.36
C VAL A 31 -1.43 7.94 14.48
N SER A 32 -1.93 8.80 15.40
CA SER A 32 -1.11 9.29 16.52
C SER A 32 -0.60 8.16 17.41
N ASN A 33 -1.48 7.22 17.80
CA ASN A 33 -1.10 6.09 18.64
C ASN A 33 -0.15 5.13 17.91
N SER A 34 -0.37 4.88 16.62
CA SER A 34 0.53 4.02 15.84
C SER A 34 1.95 4.58 15.77
N ILE A 35 2.07 5.91 15.57
CA ILE A 35 3.38 6.58 15.57
C ILE A 35 4.02 6.51 16.97
N LYS A 36 3.24 6.73 18.04
CA LYS A 36 3.68 6.57 19.42
C LYS A 36 4.22 5.17 19.71
N ASP A 37 3.57 4.14 19.18
CA ASP A 37 3.97 2.74 19.34
C ASP A 37 5.12 2.33 18.43
N GLY A 38 5.68 3.25 17.64
CA GLY A 38 6.89 3.05 16.83
C GLY A 38 6.64 2.84 15.34
N LEU A 39 5.41 2.89 14.84
CA LEU A 39 5.16 2.82 13.39
C LEU A 39 5.71 4.08 12.71
N ARG A 40 6.28 3.89 11.51
CA ARG A 40 6.93 4.97 10.75
C ARG A 40 6.49 5.07 9.29
N LEU A 41 5.54 4.26 8.83
CA LEU A 41 4.99 4.29 7.48
C LEU A 41 3.48 4.52 7.55
N ILE A 42 3.00 5.59 6.91
CA ILE A 42 1.58 5.94 6.79
C ILE A 42 1.21 5.96 5.31
N ASP A 43 0.21 5.19 4.94
CA ASP A 43 -0.37 5.18 3.61
C ASP A 43 -1.74 5.86 3.62
N THR A 44 -1.91 6.86 2.75
CA THR A 44 -3.19 7.55 2.55
C THR A 44 -3.45 7.80 1.06
N ALA A 45 -4.59 8.39 0.72
CA ALA A 45 -4.95 8.75 -0.63
C ALA A 45 -6.08 9.79 -0.66
N PHE A 46 -6.11 10.64 -1.67
CA PHE A 46 -7.23 11.54 -1.95
C PHE A 46 -8.59 10.81 -1.96
N TYR A 47 -8.63 9.62 -2.56
CA TYR A 47 -9.86 8.83 -2.66
C TYR A 47 -10.42 8.38 -1.31
N TYR A 48 -9.61 8.31 -0.25
CA TYR A 48 -10.06 7.87 1.08
C TYR A 48 -10.84 8.96 1.82
N LYS A 49 -10.75 10.22 1.36
CA LYS A 49 -11.46 11.39 1.91
C LYS A 49 -11.19 11.62 3.40
N ASN A 50 -9.99 11.32 3.85
CA ASN A 50 -9.58 11.45 5.25
C ASN A 50 -8.15 12.01 5.41
N GLU A 51 -7.61 12.65 4.36
CA GLU A 51 -6.25 13.21 4.41
C GLU A 51 -6.08 14.27 5.51
N GLU A 52 -7.10 15.10 5.76
CA GLU A 52 -7.06 16.11 6.84
C GLU A 52 -6.96 15.45 8.22
N GLU A 53 -7.73 14.39 8.45
CA GLU A 53 -7.69 13.65 9.72
C GLU A 53 -6.38 12.89 9.89
N VAL A 54 -5.83 12.32 8.82
CA VAL A 54 -4.48 11.71 8.83
C VAL A 54 -3.45 12.77 9.19
N GLY A 55 -3.52 13.96 8.57
CA GLY A 55 -2.65 15.10 8.89
C GLY A 55 -2.74 15.55 10.34
N LYS A 56 -3.97 15.65 10.90
CA LYS A 56 -4.18 15.94 12.33
C LYS A 56 -3.51 14.89 13.22
N GLY A 57 -3.64 13.60 12.88
CA GLY A 57 -3.00 12.51 13.64
C GLY A 57 -1.47 12.58 13.60
N ILE A 58 -0.89 12.88 12.44
CA ILE A 58 0.56 13.12 12.29
C ILE A 58 0.98 14.32 13.13
N LYS A 59 0.27 15.45 13.02
CA LYS A 59 0.57 16.66 13.80
C LYS A 59 0.55 16.38 15.29
N VAL A 60 -0.46 15.68 15.82
CA VAL A 60 -0.51 15.30 17.23
C VAL A 60 0.71 14.49 17.64
N ALA A 61 1.17 13.57 16.80
CA ALA A 61 2.35 12.76 17.09
C ALA A 61 3.64 13.59 17.10
N LEU A 62 3.80 14.52 16.15
CA LEU A 62 4.96 15.42 16.08
C LEU A 62 4.99 16.41 17.24
N ASP A 63 3.86 17.04 17.55
CA ASP A 63 3.73 18.01 18.68
C ASP A 63 4.03 17.35 20.03
N ASN A 64 3.72 16.06 20.21
CA ASN A 64 4.06 15.29 21.40
C ASN A 64 5.49 14.72 21.39
N GLY A 65 6.28 14.96 20.36
CA GLY A 65 7.65 14.48 20.26
C GLY A 65 7.81 12.97 20.10
N TYR A 66 6.77 12.25 19.59
CA TYR A 66 6.86 10.80 19.38
C TYR A 66 7.83 10.43 18.25
N CYS A 67 8.05 11.32 17.31
CA CYS A 67 9.07 11.26 16.26
C CYS A 67 9.23 12.64 15.61
N ARG A 68 10.22 12.78 14.72
CA ARG A 68 10.36 13.94 13.83
C ARG A 68 9.71 13.63 12.49
N ARG A 69 9.43 14.67 11.66
CA ARG A 69 8.84 14.47 10.31
C ARG A 69 9.73 13.59 9.41
N GLU A 70 11.04 13.76 9.49
CA GLU A 70 12.00 12.97 8.71
C GLU A 70 12.09 11.50 9.12
N ASP A 71 11.59 11.13 10.29
CA ASP A 71 11.51 9.75 10.74
C ASP A 71 10.28 9.03 10.14
N LEU A 72 9.31 9.79 9.60
CA LEU A 72 8.10 9.24 8.98
C LEU A 72 8.28 9.07 7.47
N PHE A 73 7.70 8.00 6.95
CA PHE A 73 7.51 7.76 5.52
C PHE A 73 6.01 7.87 5.21
N VAL A 74 5.61 8.92 4.48
CA VAL A 74 4.21 9.21 4.17
C VAL A 74 3.97 9.02 2.68
N ILE A 75 3.00 8.15 2.35
CA ILE A 75 2.55 7.85 0.99
C ILE A 75 1.23 8.56 0.73
N GLY A 76 1.15 9.29 -0.38
CA GLY A 76 -0.10 9.81 -0.95
C GLY A 76 -0.34 9.23 -2.35
N LYS A 77 -1.53 9.46 -2.93
CA LYS A 77 -1.87 8.88 -4.23
C LYS A 77 -2.62 9.86 -5.13
N LEU A 78 -2.17 9.93 -6.39
CA LEU A 78 -2.84 10.67 -7.47
C LEU A 78 -4.09 9.91 -7.91
N TRP A 79 -5.26 10.52 -7.72
CA TRP A 79 -6.50 9.92 -8.18
C TRP A 79 -6.71 10.11 -9.68
N ILE A 80 -7.45 9.18 -10.29
CA ILE A 80 -7.67 9.11 -11.75
C ILE A 80 -8.18 10.41 -12.37
N GLU A 81 -9.01 11.17 -11.64
CA GLU A 81 -9.60 12.44 -12.10
C GLU A 81 -8.61 13.60 -12.13
N HIS A 82 -7.46 13.47 -11.50
CA HIS A 82 -6.46 14.54 -11.35
C HIS A 82 -5.19 14.30 -12.20
N LYS A 83 -5.20 13.30 -13.08
CA LYS A 83 -4.02 12.93 -13.87
C LYS A 83 -3.60 14.02 -14.88
N ASP A 84 -4.47 14.92 -15.22
CA ASP A 84 -4.16 16.06 -16.07
C ASP A 84 -3.36 17.14 -15.35
N ASP A 85 -3.50 17.28 -14.03
CA ASP A 85 -2.75 18.23 -13.19
C ASP A 85 -2.28 17.59 -11.86
N PRO A 86 -1.26 16.70 -11.90
CA PRO A 86 -0.72 16.08 -10.70
C PRO A 86 -0.11 17.08 -9.70
N GLU A 87 0.35 18.26 -10.19
CA GLU A 87 0.94 19.28 -9.31
C GLU A 87 -0.12 19.92 -8.42
N LYS A 88 -1.25 20.28 -8.97
CA LYS A 88 -2.38 20.77 -8.18
C LYS A 88 -2.85 19.71 -7.20
N ALA A 89 -2.97 18.45 -7.65
CA ALA A 89 -3.42 17.36 -6.81
C ALA A 89 -2.50 17.12 -5.60
N ILE A 90 -1.18 17.08 -5.80
CA ILE A 90 -0.25 16.87 -4.67
C ILE A 90 -0.23 18.07 -3.72
N LYS A 91 -0.36 19.32 -4.23
CA LYS A 91 -0.45 20.50 -3.37
C LYS A 91 -1.68 20.49 -2.49
N ASP A 92 -2.83 20.08 -3.03
CA ASP A 92 -4.07 19.89 -2.24
C ASP A 92 -3.89 18.80 -1.17
N THR A 93 -3.26 17.67 -1.52
CA THR A 93 -2.90 16.60 -0.57
C THR A 93 -1.97 17.11 0.53
N LEU A 94 -0.90 17.82 0.18
CA LEU A 94 0.06 18.38 1.14
C LEU A 94 -0.60 19.38 2.09
N GLN A 95 -1.48 20.25 1.57
CA GLN A 95 -2.24 21.21 2.37
C GLN A 95 -3.13 20.49 3.39
N LYS A 96 -3.87 19.47 2.98
CA LYS A 96 -4.74 18.68 3.86
C LYS A 96 -3.95 17.93 4.93
N LEU A 97 -2.83 17.34 4.55
CA LEU A 97 -1.95 16.63 5.48
C LEU A 97 -1.18 17.58 6.40
N GLY A 98 -1.07 18.88 6.08
CA GLY A 98 -0.24 19.83 6.78
C GLY A 98 1.26 19.52 6.66
N LEU A 99 1.69 19.04 5.49
CA LEU A 99 3.06 18.62 5.20
C LEU A 99 3.66 19.45 4.05
N GLU A 100 4.99 19.60 4.06
CA GLU A 100 5.72 20.29 2.98
C GLU A 100 6.07 19.35 1.82
N TYR A 101 6.21 18.07 2.10
CA TYR A 101 6.54 17.03 1.10
C TYR A 101 5.94 15.67 1.47
N LEU A 102 5.77 14.82 0.46
CA LEU A 102 5.55 13.39 0.63
C LEU A 102 6.85 12.62 0.48
N ASP A 103 6.98 11.47 1.12
CA ASP A 103 8.11 10.56 0.89
C ASP A 103 7.88 9.75 -0.39
N MET A 104 6.63 9.44 -0.71
CA MET A 104 6.23 8.78 -1.96
C MET A 104 4.86 9.27 -2.43
N TYR A 105 4.73 9.49 -3.76
CA TYR A 105 3.45 9.76 -4.38
C TYR A 105 3.17 8.73 -5.47
N LEU A 106 2.06 8.01 -5.36
CA LEU A 106 1.72 6.91 -6.26
C LEU A 106 0.68 7.35 -7.30
N ASP A 107 0.85 6.93 -8.56
CA ASP A 107 -0.26 6.89 -9.50
C ASP A 107 -1.22 5.77 -9.07
N HIS A 108 -2.42 6.13 -8.56
CA HIS A 108 -3.33 5.21 -7.88
C HIS A 108 -3.87 4.11 -8.81
N TRP A 109 -4.03 4.39 -10.10
CA TRP A 109 -4.51 3.47 -11.12
C TRP A 109 -3.88 3.74 -12.49
N PRO A 110 -3.58 2.71 -13.30
CA PRO A 110 -2.99 2.89 -14.63
C PRO A 110 -3.90 3.62 -15.62
N SER A 111 -5.22 3.61 -15.39
CA SER A 111 -6.19 4.30 -16.24
C SER A 111 -6.56 5.67 -15.67
N GLY A 112 -6.72 6.66 -16.55
CA GLY A 112 -7.26 7.97 -16.22
C GLY A 112 -8.52 8.22 -17.03
N ASN A 113 -9.69 7.83 -16.55
CA ASN A 113 -10.96 8.13 -17.17
C ASN A 113 -11.70 9.19 -16.38
N ASN A 114 -11.74 10.43 -16.92
CA ASN A 114 -12.56 11.51 -16.37
C ASN A 114 -13.84 11.61 -17.19
N TYR A 115 -14.96 11.33 -16.53
CA TYR A 115 -16.26 11.65 -17.11
C TYR A 115 -16.54 13.14 -16.89
N THR A 116 -16.67 13.92 -17.96
CA THR A 116 -17.17 15.29 -17.87
C THR A 116 -18.67 15.27 -17.53
N LYS A 117 -19.22 16.42 -17.10
CA LYS A 117 -20.67 16.56 -16.85
C LYS A 117 -21.52 16.26 -18.11
N GLU A 118 -20.95 16.45 -19.28
CA GLU A 118 -21.55 16.17 -20.58
C GLU A 118 -21.40 14.70 -21.02
N GLY A 119 -20.85 13.82 -20.16
CA GLY A 119 -20.65 12.40 -20.45
C GLY A 119 -19.44 12.10 -21.35
N VAL A 120 -18.64 13.10 -21.68
CA VAL A 120 -17.39 12.91 -22.45
C VAL A 120 -16.32 12.31 -21.54
N VAL A 121 -15.67 11.25 -22.00
CA VAL A 121 -14.56 10.63 -21.29
C VAL A 121 -13.27 11.32 -21.71
N LYS A 122 -12.70 12.16 -20.82
CA LYS A 122 -11.33 12.63 -20.98
C LYS A 122 -10.40 11.52 -20.50
N ARG A 123 -9.68 10.91 -21.43
CA ARG A 123 -8.67 9.89 -21.11
C ARG A 123 -7.31 10.55 -21.01
N VAL A 124 -6.64 10.39 -19.85
CA VAL A 124 -5.26 10.81 -19.67
C VAL A 124 -4.41 9.55 -19.60
N SER A 125 -3.55 9.38 -20.58
CA SER A 125 -2.64 8.22 -20.64
C SER A 125 -1.52 8.34 -19.62
N VAL A 126 -0.88 7.20 -19.31
CA VAL A 126 0.31 7.20 -18.47
C VAL A 126 1.46 7.96 -19.15
N PHE A 127 1.53 7.99 -20.49
CA PHE A 127 2.51 8.77 -21.25
C PHE A 127 2.38 10.27 -21.02
N GLU A 128 1.17 10.76 -20.73
CA GLU A 128 0.92 12.17 -20.43
C GLU A 128 1.09 12.48 -18.94
N SER A 129 0.64 11.60 -18.05
CA SER A 129 0.63 11.85 -16.62
C SER A 129 1.98 11.58 -15.93
N TRP A 130 2.73 10.56 -16.38
CA TRP A 130 3.98 10.19 -15.72
C TRP A 130 5.07 11.26 -15.79
N PRO A 131 5.35 11.93 -16.93
CA PRO A 131 6.29 13.05 -16.96
C PRO A 131 5.92 14.19 -16.01
N LYS A 132 4.62 14.43 -15.79
CA LYS A 132 4.16 15.40 -14.80
C LYS A 132 4.39 14.92 -13.36
N MET A 133 4.27 13.61 -13.09
CA MET A 133 4.66 13.01 -11.81
C MET A 133 6.17 13.14 -11.55
N GLU A 134 7.00 12.92 -12.57
CA GLU A 134 8.45 13.11 -12.48
C GLU A 134 8.82 14.55 -12.11
N ALA A 135 8.11 15.54 -12.68
CA ALA A 135 8.31 16.95 -12.35
C ALA A 135 8.01 17.27 -10.86
N LEU A 136 7.17 16.48 -10.18
CA LEU A 136 6.92 16.65 -8.73
C LEU A 136 8.16 16.33 -7.90
N VAL A 137 8.96 15.35 -8.34
CA VAL A 137 10.25 15.02 -7.71
C VAL A 137 11.24 16.16 -7.91
N ASP A 138 11.34 16.69 -9.15
CA ASP A 138 12.22 17.81 -9.47
C ASP A 138 11.86 19.05 -8.64
N LYS A 139 10.57 19.27 -8.38
CA LYS A 139 10.04 20.35 -7.52
C LYS A 139 10.09 20.06 -6.02
N LYS A 140 10.59 18.88 -5.61
CA LYS A 140 10.70 18.46 -4.21
C LYS A 140 9.36 18.39 -3.46
N LEU A 141 8.24 18.26 -4.18
CA LEU A 141 6.93 18.04 -3.57
C LEU A 141 6.77 16.59 -3.09
N THR A 142 7.52 15.67 -3.69
CA THR A 142 7.69 14.30 -3.21
C THR A 142 9.14 13.86 -3.40
N LYS A 143 9.63 12.96 -2.54
CA LYS A 143 10.98 12.40 -2.66
C LYS A 143 11.07 11.25 -3.66
N SER A 144 9.96 10.57 -3.92
CA SER A 144 9.88 9.44 -4.85
C SER A 144 8.49 9.32 -5.46
N ILE A 145 8.41 8.64 -6.59
CA ILE A 145 7.16 8.32 -7.27
C ILE A 145 7.08 6.82 -7.52
N GLY A 146 5.86 6.32 -7.52
CA GLY A 146 5.55 4.92 -7.78
C GLY A 146 4.17 4.79 -8.41
N CYS A 147 3.70 3.57 -8.51
CA CYS A 147 2.39 3.26 -9.07
C CYS A 147 1.60 2.35 -8.14
N SER A 148 0.32 2.20 -8.44
CA SER A 148 -0.58 1.29 -7.73
C SER A 148 -1.53 0.63 -8.73
N ASN A 149 -1.81 -0.66 -8.51
CA ASN A 149 -2.68 -1.46 -9.38
C ASN A 149 -2.15 -1.68 -10.82
N TYR A 150 -0.85 -1.56 -11.02
CA TYR A 150 -0.22 -1.86 -12.29
C TYR A 150 0.05 -3.37 -12.41
N ASN A 151 -0.35 -3.96 -13.54
CA ASN A 151 0.05 -5.32 -13.91
C ASN A 151 1.39 -5.28 -14.67
N VAL A 152 1.93 -6.47 -15.02
CA VAL A 152 3.21 -6.59 -15.74
C VAL A 152 3.20 -5.78 -17.03
N GLN A 153 2.12 -5.85 -17.84
CA GLN A 153 2.03 -5.12 -19.10
C GLN A 153 2.06 -3.60 -18.89
N SER A 154 1.34 -3.10 -17.90
CA SER A 154 1.31 -1.67 -17.58
C SER A 154 2.66 -1.16 -17.07
N LEU A 155 3.36 -1.97 -16.24
CA LEU A 155 4.71 -1.66 -15.79
C LEU A 155 5.71 -1.68 -16.94
N PHE A 156 5.65 -2.69 -17.80
CA PHE A 156 6.53 -2.78 -18.98
C PHE A 156 6.38 -1.56 -19.88
N ASN A 157 5.13 -1.15 -20.15
CA ASN A 157 4.85 0.04 -20.93
C ASN A 157 5.41 1.31 -20.26
N LEU A 158 5.22 1.47 -18.94
CA LEU A 158 5.76 2.61 -18.19
C LEU A 158 7.29 2.64 -18.24
N LEU A 159 7.94 1.52 -18.03
CA LEU A 159 9.40 1.40 -18.02
C LEU A 159 10.04 1.69 -19.38
N SER A 160 9.28 1.57 -20.47
CA SER A 160 9.80 1.83 -21.81
C SER A 160 10.09 3.31 -22.11
N PHE A 161 9.54 4.24 -21.32
CA PHE A 161 9.69 5.68 -21.58
C PHE A 161 9.98 6.55 -20.34
N CYS A 162 9.78 6.02 -19.12
CA CYS A 162 9.96 6.82 -17.91
C CYS A 162 11.43 7.26 -17.71
N ARG A 163 11.63 8.52 -17.33
CA ARG A 163 12.92 9.07 -16.90
C ARG A 163 13.22 8.65 -15.44
N ILE A 164 12.20 8.75 -14.59
CA ILE A 164 12.26 8.30 -13.20
C ILE A 164 11.47 7.01 -13.09
N LYS A 165 12.18 5.93 -12.80
CA LYS A 165 11.60 4.60 -12.60
C LYS A 165 10.68 4.59 -11.36
N PRO A 166 9.49 3.95 -11.39
CA PRO A 166 8.69 3.77 -10.19
C PRO A 166 9.49 3.01 -9.13
N VAL A 167 9.48 3.51 -7.89
CA VAL A 167 10.20 2.84 -6.79
C VAL A 167 9.39 1.69 -6.19
N ALA A 168 8.07 1.75 -6.33
CA ALA A 168 7.16 0.76 -5.80
C ALA A 168 5.90 0.60 -6.66
N ASN A 169 5.24 -0.57 -6.52
CA ASN A 169 3.90 -0.84 -7.04
C ASN A 169 3.02 -1.36 -5.91
N GLU A 170 2.01 -0.58 -5.52
CA GLU A 170 1.08 -0.97 -4.47
C GLU A 170 -0.08 -1.77 -5.06
N VAL A 171 -0.24 -3.02 -4.62
CA VAL A 171 -1.21 -3.96 -5.18
C VAL A 171 -1.91 -4.78 -4.10
N GLU A 172 -3.06 -5.36 -4.43
CA GLU A 172 -3.63 -6.41 -3.60
C GLU A 172 -2.68 -7.59 -3.53
N PHE A 173 -2.24 -7.92 -2.32
CA PHE A 173 -1.33 -9.04 -2.11
C PHE A 173 -1.61 -9.70 -0.76
N HIS A 174 -1.78 -11.01 -0.73
CA HIS A 174 -2.05 -11.83 0.45
C HIS A 174 -1.96 -13.32 0.07
N PRO A 175 -1.94 -14.28 1.02
CA PRO A 175 -1.76 -15.69 0.70
C PRO A 175 -2.82 -16.30 -0.24
N TYR A 176 -4.02 -15.72 -0.35
CA TYR A 176 -4.98 -16.13 -1.39
C TYR A 176 -4.65 -15.58 -2.78
N TYR A 177 -3.82 -14.51 -2.88
CA TYR A 177 -3.50 -13.83 -4.13
C TYR A 177 -2.05 -13.34 -4.16
N CYS A 178 -1.12 -14.27 -4.37
CA CYS A 178 0.33 -14.02 -4.29
C CYS A 178 0.92 -13.32 -5.51
N GLN A 179 0.19 -13.15 -6.61
CA GLN A 179 0.63 -12.46 -7.83
C GLN A 179 2.08 -12.80 -8.27
N GLU A 180 2.41 -14.08 -8.34
CA GLU A 180 3.78 -14.59 -8.53
C GLU A 180 4.50 -13.99 -9.74
N GLU A 181 3.80 -13.85 -10.89
CA GLU A 181 4.36 -13.27 -12.11
C GLU A 181 4.70 -11.79 -11.93
N LEU A 182 3.80 -11.04 -11.31
CA LEU A 182 4.02 -9.63 -11.01
C LEU A 182 5.16 -9.45 -10.00
N LYS A 183 5.19 -10.27 -8.94
CA LYS A 183 6.27 -10.26 -7.94
C LYS A 183 7.62 -10.51 -8.61
N LYS A 184 7.73 -11.56 -9.42
CA LYS A 184 8.96 -11.88 -10.14
C LYS A 184 9.40 -10.73 -11.06
N PHE A 185 8.48 -10.13 -11.80
CA PHE A 185 8.78 -8.99 -12.66
C PHE A 185 9.28 -7.79 -11.84
N CYS A 186 8.60 -7.46 -10.76
CA CYS A 186 8.99 -6.35 -9.88
C CYS A 186 10.36 -6.58 -9.23
N ASP A 187 10.68 -7.82 -8.82
CA ASP A 187 12.00 -8.17 -8.28
C ASP A 187 13.12 -7.95 -9.31
N LEU A 188 12.92 -8.40 -10.56
CA LEU A 188 13.88 -8.20 -11.65
C LEU A 188 14.12 -6.73 -11.95
N GLU A 189 13.08 -5.93 -11.82
CA GLU A 189 13.11 -4.50 -12.07
C GLU A 189 13.47 -3.65 -10.85
N ASN A 190 13.75 -4.25 -9.68
CA ASN A 190 13.97 -3.54 -8.42
C ASN A 190 12.83 -2.57 -8.08
N ILE A 191 11.59 -2.99 -8.29
CA ILE A 191 10.36 -2.27 -7.91
C ILE A 191 9.78 -2.99 -6.69
N ILE A 192 9.64 -2.27 -5.57
CA ILE A 192 9.11 -2.88 -4.34
C ILE A 192 7.60 -3.05 -4.44
N LEU A 193 7.09 -4.23 -4.05
CA LEU A 193 5.66 -4.40 -3.86
C LEU A 193 5.20 -3.87 -2.51
N ILE A 194 4.08 -3.14 -2.51
CA ILE A 194 3.37 -2.74 -1.31
C ILE A 194 2.04 -3.49 -1.29
N ALA A 195 1.82 -4.29 -0.27
CA ALA A 195 0.63 -5.13 -0.11
C ALA A 195 -0.51 -4.34 0.55
N TYR A 196 -1.56 -4.00 -0.20
CA TYR A 196 -2.82 -3.62 0.41
C TYR A 196 -3.73 -4.84 0.60
N TYR A 197 -4.67 -4.80 1.55
CA TYR A 197 -5.45 -5.96 2.03
C TYR A 197 -4.57 -7.16 2.46
N PRO A 198 -3.42 -6.96 3.11
CA PRO A 198 -2.46 -8.02 3.38
C PRO A 198 -3.06 -9.21 4.15
N LEU A 199 -4.05 -8.95 5.00
CA LEU A 199 -4.73 -9.98 5.80
C LEU A 199 -5.96 -10.59 5.12
N ALA A 200 -6.22 -10.28 3.86
CA ALA A 200 -7.42 -10.74 3.13
C ALA A 200 -8.73 -10.50 3.91
N LYS A 201 -8.78 -9.46 4.75
CA LYS A 201 -9.92 -9.10 5.60
C LYS A 201 -10.39 -7.68 5.33
N GLY A 202 -11.63 -7.38 5.70
CA GLY A 202 -12.25 -6.08 5.52
C GLY A 202 -13.51 -6.14 4.67
N ASN A 203 -14.03 -4.98 4.28
CA ASN A 203 -15.33 -4.93 3.58
C ASN A 203 -15.27 -5.54 2.16
N GLY A 204 -14.14 -5.51 1.49
CA GLY A 204 -13.96 -6.21 0.20
C GLY A 204 -14.08 -7.73 0.36
N ALA A 205 -13.37 -8.28 1.34
CA ALA A 205 -13.44 -9.71 1.67
C ALA A 205 -14.83 -10.13 2.12
N LYS A 206 -15.54 -9.32 2.92
CA LYS A 206 -16.92 -9.65 3.37
C LYS A 206 -17.88 -9.82 2.22
N ASN A 207 -17.82 -9.00 1.19
CA ASN A 207 -18.68 -9.10 0.02
C ASN A 207 -18.38 -10.37 -0.79
N TYR A 208 -17.06 -10.64 -0.99
CA TYR A 208 -16.64 -11.86 -1.67
C TYR A 208 -17.05 -13.12 -0.90
N ILE A 209 -16.81 -13.13 0.41
CA ILE A 209 -17.18 -14.23 1.31
C ILE A 209 -18.70 -14.49 1.26
N LYS A 210 -19.53 -13.43 1.30
CA LYS A 210 -20.99 -13.53 1.21
C LYS A 210 -21.47 -14.16 -0.10
N GLU A 211 -20.81 -13.84 -1.22
CA GLU A 211 -21.16 -14.39 -2.54
C GLU A 211 -20.67 -15.82 -2.77
N HIS A 212 -19.70 -16.28 -1.95
CA HIS A 212 -19.13 -17.64 -2.01
C HIS A 212 -19.47 -18.43 -0.74
N ASN A 213 -20.71 -18.32 -0.25
CA ASN A 213 -21.30 -19.09 0.86
C ASN A 213 -20.64 -18.96 2.24
N GLY A 214 -19.94 -17.87 2.50
CA GLY A 214 -19.53 -17.52 3.89
C GLY A 214 -18.32 -18.26 4.46
N GLU A 215 -17.71 -19.19 3.74
CA GLU A 215 -16.74 -20.15 4.30
C GLU A 215 -15.27 -19.72 4.25
N MET A 216 -14.95 -18.49 3.79
CA MET A 216 -13.55 -18.06 3.63
C MET A 216 -13.09 -17.19 4.79
N ASP A 217 -12.23 -17.72 5.63
CA ASP A 217 -11.49 -16.98 6.62
C ASP A 217 -10.02 -17.44 6.62
N ILE A 218 -9.13 -16.62 6.06
CA ILE A 218 -7.69 -16.92 5.97
C ILE A 218 -7.08 -17.27 7.33
N PHE A 219 -7.63 -16.72 8.43
CA PHE A 219 -7.13 -16.99 9.77
C PHE A 219 -7.51 -18.39 10.29
N LYS A 220 -8.45 -19.07 9.62
CA LYS A 220 -8.89 -20.43 9.94
C LYS A 220 -8.36 -21.48 8.95
N GLU A 221 -7.62 -21.05 7.95
CA GLU A 221 -7.02 -21.99 7.01
C GLU A 221 -5.96 -22.86 7.69
N LYS A 222 -6.03 -24.16 7.43
CA LYS A 222 -5.15 -25.14 8.11
C LYS A 222 -3.69 -24.79 7.97
N VAL A 223 -3.24 -24.36 6.80
CA VAL A 223 -1.85 -23.95 6.55
C VAL A 223 -1.41 -22.78 7.46
N ILE A 224 -2.30 -21.84 7.73
CA ILE A 224 -2.03 -20.73 8.65
C ILE A 224 -2.00 -21.23 10.10
N LEU A 225 -2.98 -22.06 10.48
CA LEU A 225 -3.05 -22.60 11.85
C LEU A 225 -1.85 -23.50 12.20
N ASP A 226 -1.35 -24.29 11.27
CA ASP A 226 -0.14 -25.09 11.46
C ASP A 226 1.08 -24.19 11.73
N LEU A 227 1.19 -23.04 11.04
CA LEU A 227 2.26 -22.06 11.27
C LEU A 227 2.09 -21.29 12.58
N VAL A 228 0.85 -20.96 12.95
CA VAL A 228 0.51 -20.38 14.27
C VAL A 228 1.01 -21.29 15.40
N GLU A 229 0.73 -22.58 15.31
CA GLU A 229 1.18 -23.57 16.28
C GLU A 229 2.72 -23.68 16.30
N LYS A 230 3.35 -23.71 15.11
CA LYS A 230 4.81 -23.83 14.97
C LYS A 230 5.57 -22.63 15.56
N TYR A 231 5.12 -21.41 15.22
CA TYR A 231 5.83 -20.18 15.59
C TYR A 231 5.29 -19.51 16.86
N LYS A 232 4.18 -19.99 17.41
CA LYS A 232 3.50 -19.41 18.60
C LYS A 232 3.18 -17.92 18.40
N LYS A 233 2.69 -17.57 17.19
CA LYS A 233 2.32 -16.22 16.78
C LYS A 233 0.87 -16.19 16.31
N THR A 234 0.26 -15.00 16.28
CA THR A 234 -1.12 -14.87 15.77
C THR A 234 -1.18 -15.08 14.25
N PRO A 235 -2.34 -15.45 13.71
CA PRO A 235 -2.52 -15.56 12.26
C PRO A 235 -2.12 -14.29 11.49
N GLY A 236 -2.42 -13.10 12.06
CA GLY A 236 -2.02 -11.81 11.48
C GLY A 236 -0.51 -11.68 11.41
N GLN A 237 0.19 -11.98 12.51
CA GLN A 237 1.65 -11.93 12.56
C GLN A 237 2.31 -12.92 11.58
N ILE A 238 1.75 -14.12 11.42
CA ILE A 238 2.24 -15.11 10.44
C ILE A 238 2.17 -14.55 9.01
N ILE A 239 1.02 -14.01 8.62
CA ILE A 239 0.81 -13.49 7.27
C ILE A 239 1.71 -12.26 7.01
N LEU A 240 1.74 -11.31 7.94
CA LEU A 240 2.58 -10.11 7.79
C LEU A 240 4.09 -10.47 7.77
N ASN A 241 4.53 -11.45 8.58
CA ASN A 241 5.92 -11.91 8.52
C ASN A 241 6.25 -12.59 7.18
N TRP A 242 5.32 -13.36 6.62
CA TRP A 242 5.47 -13.99 5.30
C TRP A 242 5.67 -12.94 4.19
N GLU A 243 4.95 -11.80 4.23
CA GLU A 243 5.14 -10.69 3.29
C GLU A 243 6.50 -10.01 3.50
N VAL A 244 6.78 -9.60 4.72
CA VAL A 244 8.02 -8.91 5.11
C VAL A 244 9.27 -9.75 4.79
N ALA A 245 9.20 -11.07 5.00
CA ALA A 245 10.30 -11.99 4.69
C ALA A 245 10.65 -12.07 3.20
N GLN A 246 9.74 -11.62 2.33
CA GLN A 246 9.91 -11.53 0.89
C GLN A 246 10.21 -10.10 0.40
N ASN A 247 10.58 -9.18 1.31
CA ASN A 247 10.78 -7.76 1.05
C ASN A 247 9.53 -7.06 0.47
N ILE A 248 8.34 -7.57 0.81
CA ILE A 248 7.07 -6.92 0.47
C ILE A 248 6.69 -6.01 1.64
N VAL A 249 6.44 -4.74 1.34
CA VAL A 249 5.92 -3.79 2.33
C VAL A 249 4.45 -4.08 2.56
N THR A 250 4.01 -4.09 3.80
CA THR A 250 2.63 -4.43 4.15
C THR A 250 1.96 -3.27 4.89
N ILE A 251 0.73 -2.92 4.48
CA ILE A 251 -0.03 -1.78 5.03
C ILE A 251 -1.40 -2.21 5.57
N PRO A 252 -1.45 -3.05 6.62
CA PRO A 252 -2.72 -3.43 7.23
C PRO A 252 -3.44 -2.20 7.81
N GLY A 253 -4.74 -2.07 7.54
CA GLY A 253 -5.63 -1.10 8.16
C GLY A 253 -6.31 -1.67 9.40
N THR A 254 -6.32 -0.92 10.48
CA THR A 254 -7.08 -1.27 11.70
C THR A 254 -7.48 -0.03 12.48
N SER A 255 -8.68 -0.06 13.08
CA SER A 255 -9.14 0.93 14.07
C SER A 255 -8.80 0.53 15.51
N ASN A 256 -8.22 -0.64 15.71
CA ASN A 256 -7.88 -1.17 17.03
C ASN A 256 -6.37 -0.98 17.28
N LYS A 257 -6.04 -0.21 18.33
CA LYS A 257 -4.65 0.10 18.72
C LYS A 257 -3.84 -1.13 19.11
N ASP A 258 -4.47 -2.11 19.75
CA ASP A 258 -3.76 -3.32 20.19
C ASP A 258 -3.34 -4.17 18.99
N ARG A 259 -4.18 -4.22 17.95
CA ARG A 259 -3.84 -4.89 16.68
C ARG A 259 -2.71 -4.18 15.94
N MET A 260 -2.60 -2.85 16.03
CA MET A 260 -1.46 -2.17 15.42
C MET A 260 -0.15 -2.58 16.07
N LYS A 261 -0.11 -2.63 17.40
CA LYS A 261 1.04 -3.12 18.14
C LYS A 261 1.32 -4.60 17.85
N GLU A 262 0.27 -5.42 17.74
CA GLU A 262 0.37 -6.83 17.34
C GLU A 262 1.01 -6.97 15.95
N ASN A 263 0.59 -6.14 14.97
CA ASN A 263 1.13 -6.15 13.61
C ASN A 263 2.64 -5.87 13.58
N LEU A 264 3.12 -4.92 14.39
CA LEU A 264 4.55 -4.65 14.53
C LEU A 264 5.33 -5.84 15.08
N GLY A 265 4.69 -6.67 15.91
CA GLY A 265 5.26 -7.93 16.39
C GLY A 265 5.52 -8.99 15.31
N ALA A 266 5.10 -8.75 14.06
CA ALA A 266 5.52 -9.56 12.92
C ALA A 266 7.04 -9.49 12.64
N TYR A 267 7.74 -8.49 13.16
CA TYR A 267 9.20 -8.42 13.09
C TYR A 267 9.93 -9.35 14.08
N ASP A 268 9.25 -9.87 15.11
CA ASP A 268 9.88 -10.52 16.27
C ASP A 268 10.31 -11.97 16.01
N PHE A 269 10.07 -12.50 14.83
CA PHE A 269 10.46 -13.87 14.47
C PHE A 269 10.85 -13.95 12.99
N LYS A 270 11.44 -15.07 12.62
CA LYS A 270 11.83 -15.36 11.24
C LYS A 270 11.21 -16.69 10.80
N MET A 271 10.37 -16.62 9.78
CA MET A 271 9.81 -17.81 9.13
C MET A 271 10.89 -18.51 8.30
N SER A 272 10.85 -19.86 8.25
CA SER A 272 11.76 -20.62 7.40
C SER A 272 11.42 -20.43 5.92
N GLU A 273 12.42 -20.57 5.04
CA GLU A 273 12.20 -20.50 3.58
C GLU A 273 11.20 -21.56 3.08
N ALA A 274 11.19 -22.74 3.69
CA ALA A 274 10.25 -23.81 3.36
C ALA A 274 8.82 -23.40 3.65
N ASP A 275 8.57 -22.75 4.79
CA ASP A 275 7.23 -22.28 5.18
C ASP A 275 6.78 -21.11 4.29
N ILE A 276 7.69 -20.19 3.96
CA ILE A 276 7.41 -19.10 3.00
C ILE A 276 7.00 -19.67 1.64
N LYS A 277 7.77 -20.62 1.11
CA LYS A 277 7.46 -21.31 -0.15
C LYS A 277 6.12 -22.07 -0.09
N SER A 278 5.82 -22.71 1.05
CA SER A 278 4.55 -23.41 1.25
C SER A 278 3.36 -22.47 1.10
N LEU A 279 3.41 -21.27 1.70
CA LEU A 279 2.37 -20.27 1.56
C LEU A 279 2.26 -19.70 0.14
N ASN A 280 3.38 -19.49 -0.55
CA ASN A 280 3.38 -19.03 -1.95
C ASN A 280 2.65 -20.03 -2.87
N HIS A 281 2.92 -21.33 -2.70
CA HIS A 281 2.29 -22.38 -3.52
C HIS A 281 0.85 -22.68 -3.13
N TRP A 282 0.46 -22.36 -1.89
CA TRP A 282 -0.90 -22.58 -1.42
C TRP A 282 -1.92 -21.61 -2.02
N GLY A 283 -1.47 -20.47 -2.56
CA GLY A 283 -2.30 -19.39 -3.08
C GLY A 283 -3.40 -19.87 -4.03
N LYS A 284 -4.65 -19.49 -3.71
CA LYS A 284 -5.86 -19.90 -4.47
C LYS A 284 -6.15 -19.00 -5.68
N LYS A 285 -5.25 -18.07 -6.04
CA LYS A 285 -5.40 -17.05 -7.12
C LYS A 285 -6.70 -16.21 -6.99
N MET A 286 -7.09 -15.90 -5.75
CA MET A 286 -8.36 -15.23 -5.44
C MET A 286 -8.15 -13.75 -5.17
N LYS A 287 -8.63 -12.91 -6.08
CA LYS A 287 -8.66 -11.46 -5.96
C LYS A 287 -9.92 -11.01 -5.24
N LEU A 288 -9.76 -10.26 -4.13
CA LEU A 288 -10.87 -9.81 -3.28
C LEU A 288 -11.32 -8.37 -3.59
N ASP A 289 -10.44 -7.56 -4.20
CA ASP A 289 -10.77 -6.19 -4.60
C ASP A 289 -11.48 -6.13 -5.96
N ARG A 290 -12.81 -6.02 -5.93
CA ARG A 290 -13.66 -5.93 -7.13
C ARG A 290 -13.50 -4.63 -7.91
N LYS A 291 -13.05 -3.54 -7.29
CA LYS A 291 -12.83 -2.29 -8.01
C LYS A 291 -11.73 -2.46 -9.06
N SER A 292 -10.68 -3.17 -8.68
CA SER A 292 -9.58 -3.48 -9.57
C SER A 292 -9.99 -4.40 -10.73
N THR A 293 -10.97 -5.28 -10.53
CA THR A 293 -11.50 -6.16 -11.58
C THR A 293 -12.32 -5.39 -12.61
N ARG A 294 -13.15 -4.43 -12.17
CA ARG A 294 -13.96 -3.61 -13.09
C ARG A 294 -13.14 -2.62 -13.91
N LEU A 295 -12.07 -2.04 -13.34
CA LEU A 295 -11.18 -1.10 -14.06
C LEU A 295 -10.22 -1.81 -15.01
N ASN A 296 -9.84 -3.08 -14.72
CA ASN A 296 -9.01 -3.89 -15.61
C ASN A 296 -9.81 -4.69 -16.67
N SER A 297 -11.13 -4.83 -16.52
CA SER A 297 -12.01 -5.54 -17.47
C SER A 297 -12.65 -4.62 -18.53
N SER A 298 -12.34 -3.35 -18.52
CA SER A 298 -12.78 -2.39 -19.56
C SER A 298 -11.77 -2.27 -20.72
N HIS A 299 -11.25 -3.42 -21.17
CA HIS A 299 -10.47 -3.54 -22.41
C HIS A 299 -11.28 -4.32 -23.46
#